data_9e79508be40b683c0cc34d4e77873b20
#
_entry.id   9e79508be40b683c0cc34d4e77873b20
#
_cell.length_a   1.000
_cell.length_b   1.000
_cell.length_c   1.000
_cell.angle_alpha   90.00
_cell.angle_beta   90.00
_cell.angle_gamma   90.00
#
_symmetry.space_group_name_H-M   'P 1'
#
loop_
_entity.id
_entity.type
_entity.pdbx_description
1 polymer ?
#
loop_
_entity_poly.entity_id
_entity_poly.type
_entity_poly.pdbx_seq_one_letter_code
_entity_poly.pdbx_strand_id
1 'polypeptide(L)' 'PERVASYSSGRGSNEAAFLLQLMLRTLGSNNLADCSDLCHAPSTTALKAMFGTNTSIVSLESLKQADCVVLAGANSAYN' A
#
# COMPACT_ATOMS: atom_id res chain seq x y z
N PRO A 1 -5.45 -14.44 22.43
CA PRO A 1 -5.67 -14.07 21.03
C PRO A 1 -5.22 -12.64 20.74
N GLU A 2 -5.51 -11.66 21.60
CA GLU A 2 -5.19 -10.23 21.40
C GLU A 2 -3.69 -9.90 21.34
N ARG A 3 -2.83 -10.80 21.83
CA ARG A 3 -1.37 -10.65 21.82
C ARG A 3 -0.71 -11.22 20.58
N VAL A 4 -1.50 -11.80 19.67
CA VAL A 4 -1.00 -12.37 18.42
C VAL A 4 -1.41 -11.47 17.28
N ALA A 5 -0.43 -11.05 16.49
CA ALA A 5 -0.63 -10.27 15.28
C ALA A 5 0.23 -10.84 14.16
N SER A 6 -0.14 -10.61 12.92
CA SER A 6 0.70 -10.95 11.78
C SER A 6 0.69 -9.86 10.73
N TYR A 7 1.71 -9.91 9.90
CA TYR A 7 1.88 -9.03 8.75
C TYR A 7 2.10 -9.88 7.50
N SER A 8 1.35 -9.61 6.45
CA SER A 8 1.48 -10.27 5.15
C SER A 8 2.20 -9.37 4.16
N SER A 9 3.27 -9.90 3.56
CA SER A 9 3.96 -9.20 2.48
C SER A 9 3.16 -9.28 1.18
N GLY A 10 3.15 -8.20 0.41
CA GLY A 10 2.58 -8.18 -0.95
C GLY A 10 3.35 -9.02 -1.98
N ARG A 11 4.50 -9.58 -1.60
CA ARG A 11 5.33 -10.46 -2.45
C ARG A 11 5.11 -11.94 -2.21
N GLY A 12 4.25 -12.29 -1.25
CA GLY A 12 3.84 -13.67 -1.01
C GLY A 12 2.79 -14.15 -2.03
N SER A 13 2.58 -15.47 -2.10
CA SER A 13 1.47 -16.01 -2.88
C SER A 13 0.14 -15.76 -2.18
N ASN A 14 -0.94 -15.72 -2.96
CA ASN A 14 -2.29 -15.57 -2.42
C ASN A 14 -2.66 -16.73 -1.48
N GLU A 15 -2.20 -17.94 -1.78
CA GLU A 15 -2.40 -19.12 -0.95
C GLU A 15 -1.74 -18.98 0.41
N ALA A 16 -0.49 -18.48 0.43
CA ALA A 16 0.24 -18.24 1.68
C ALA A 16 -0.45 -17.17 2.53
N ALA A 17 -0.92 -16.08 1.92
CA ALA A 17 -1.66 -15.03 2.60
C ALA A 17 -2.98 -15.56 3.17
N PHE A 18 -3.70 -16.38 2.41
CA PHE A 18 -4.93 -17.02 2.87
C PHE A 18 -4.70 -17.94 4.07
N LEU A 19 -3.66 -18.79 4.00
CA LEU A 19 -3.32 -19.71 5.08
C LEU A 19 -2.90 -18.96 6.35
N LEU A 20 -2.16 -17.87 6.21
CA LEU A 20 -1.78 -17.01 7.32
C LEU A 20 -3.02 -16.40 7.99
N GLN A 21 -3.95 -15.90 7.19
CA GLN A 21 -5.22 -15.36 7.68
C GLN A 21 -6.04 -16.42 8.42
N LEU A 22 -6.14 -17.62 7.83
CA LEU A 22 -6.87 -18.72 8.43
C LEU A 22 -6.25 -19.12 9.77
N MET A 23 -4.93 -19.27 9.82
CA MET A 23 -4.20 -19.57 11.05
C MET A 23 -4.48 -18.53 12.14
N LEU A 24 -4.41 -17.25 11.82
CA LEU A 24 -4.63 -16.19 12.80
C LEU A 24 -6.06 -16.23 13.34
N ARG A 25 -7.05 -16.46 12.48
CA ARG A 25 -8.45 -16.57 12.87
C ARG A 25 -8.73 -17.80 13.74
N THR A 26 -8.05 -18.91 13.47
CA THR A 26 -8.16 -20.12 14.34
C THR A 26 -7.56 -19.88 15.73
N LEU A 27 -6.57 -18.98 15.83
CA LEU A 27 -6.02 -18.53 17.11
C LEU A 27 -6.91 -17.49 17.82
N GLY A 28 -8.02 -17.10 17.19
CA GLY A 28 -8.97 -16.13 17.75
C GLY A 28 -8.53 -14.67 17.61
N SER A 29 -7.53 -14.38 16.77
CA SER A 29 -7.06 -13.03 16.51
C SER A 29 -7.50 -12.53 15.13
N ASN A 30 -7.80 -11.24 15.03
CA ASN A 30 -8.05 -10.54 13.77
C ASN A 30 -7.02 -9.41 13.53
N ASN A 31 -5.91 -9.43 14.26
CA ASN A 31 -4.83 -8.46 14.12
C ASN A 31 -3.95 -8.83 12.92
N LEU A 32 -4.47 -8.57 11.74
CA LEU A 32 -3.85 -8.91 10.46
C LEU A 32 -3.68 -7.62 9.66
N ALA A 33 -2.45 -7.21 9.46
CA ALA A 33 -2.09 -6.11 8.58
C ALA A 33 -1.48 -6.65 7.28
N ASP A 34 -1.74 -5.99 6.18
CA ASP A 34 -1.11 -6.29 4.91
C ASP A 34 -0.12 -5.21 4.47
N CYS A 35 0.53 -5.44 3.33
CA CYS A 35 1.49 -4.51 2.75
C CYS A 35 0.84 -3.13 2.45
N SER A 36 -0.39 -3.11 1.95
CA SER A 36 -1.09 -1.90 1.54
C SER A 36 -1.32 -0.94 2.69
N ASP A 37 -1.60 -1.44 3.88
CA ASP A 37 -1.83 -0.63 5.08
C ASP A 37 -0.63 0.23 5.46
N LEU A 38 0.57 -0.27 5.19
CA LEU A 38 1.83 0.40 5.51
C LEU A 38 2.46 1.09 4.30
N CYS A 39 2.22 0.58 3.09
CA CYS A 39 2.90 1.03 1.88
C CYS A 39 2.25 2.28 1.28
N HIS A 40 0.99 2.20 0.89
CA HIS A 40 0.32 3.28 0.15
C HIS A 40 -0.98 3.80 0.76
N ALA A 41 -1.47 3.23 1.85
CA ALA A 41 -2.68 3.74 2.51
C ALA A 41 -2.56 5.22 2.90
N PRO A 42 -1.42 5.73 3.42
CA PRO A 42 -1.24 7.15 3.67
C PRO A 42 -1.39 8.01 2.42
N SER A 43 -0.78 7.60 1.30
CA SER A 43 -0.89 8.29 0.01
C SER A 43 -2.32 8.27 -0.53
N THR A 44 -2.98 7.12 -0.45
CA THR A 44 -4.39 6.96 -0.84
C THR A 44 -5.29 7.90 -0.05
N THR A 45 -5.09 7.99 1.26
CA THR A 45 -5.85 8.87 2.14
C THR A 45 -5.65 10.34 1.78
N ALA A 46 -4.40 10.76 1.55
CA ALA A 46 -4.07 12.12 1.17
C ALA A 46 -4.66 12.49 -0.20
N LEU A 47 -4.48 11.65 -1.21
CA LEU A 47 -5.02 11.87 -2.55
C LEU A 47 -6.55 11.98 -2.54
N LYS A 48 -7.20 11.09 -1.80
CA LYS A 48 -8.66 11.10 -1.69
C LYS A 48 -9.18 12.36 -1.00
N ALA A 49 -8.49 12.84 0.02
CA ALA A 49 -8.85 14.06 0.72
C ALA A 49 -8.64 15.32 -0.13
N MET A 50 -7.58 15.35 -0.94
CA MET A 50 -7.20 16.52 -1.73
C MET A 50 -7.90 16.56 -3.11
N PHE A 51 -8.04 15.42 -3.77
CA PHE A 51 -8.47 15.32 -5.16
C PHE A 51 -9.73 14.46 -5.37
N GLY A 52 -10.25 13.84 -4.32
CA GLY A 52 -11.41 12.96 -4.41
C GLY A 52 -11.14 11.60 -5.08
N THR A 53 -9.91 11.32 -5.47
CA THR A 53 -9.48 10.06 -6.08
C THR A 53 -8.32 9.44 -5.32
N ASN A 54 -8.21 8.12 -5.37
CA ASN A 54 -7.10 7.38 -4.76
C ASN A 54 -5.99 7.00 -5.75
N THR A 55 -6.06 7.51 -6.97
CA THR A 55 -5.09 7.26 -8.02
C THR A 55 -4.43 8.57 -8.47
N SER A 56 -3.31 8.45 -9.19
CA SER A 56 -2.65 9.61 -9.80
C SER A 56 -3.60 10.31 -10.78
N ILE A 57 -3.62 11.63 -10.73
CA ILE A 57 -4.39 12.50 -11.63
C ILE A 57 -3.55 13.01 -12.81
N VAL A 58 -2.27 12.66 -12.86
CA VAL A 58 -1.32 13.11 -13.87
C VAL A 58 -0.99 11.97 -14.81
N SER A 59 -1.09 12.21 -16.11
CA SER A 59 -0.68 11.25 -17.13
C SER A 59 0.84 11.30 -17.37
N LEU A 60 1.41 10.21 -17.91
CA LEU A 60 2.81 10.19 -18.34
C LEU A 60 3.09 11.24 -19.42
N GLU A 61 2.12 11.53 -20.27
CA GLU A 61 2.26 12.55 -21.31
C GLU A 61 2.36 13.96 -20.71
N SER A 62 1.59 14.24 -19.65
CA SER A 62 1.70 15.50 -18.91
C SER A 62 3.08 15.70 -18.28
N LEU A 63 3.71 14.63 -17.81
CA LEU A 63 5.08 14.69 -17.29
C LEU A 63 6.10 15.06 -18.36
N LYS A 64 5.94 14.57 -19.60
CA LYS A 64 6.83 14.90 -20.72
C LYS A 64 6.71 16.36 -21.14
N GLN A 65 5.54 16.98 -20.96
CA GLN A 65 5.25 18.36 -21.31
C GLN A 65 5.51 19.36 -20.18
N ALA A 66 5.89 18.87 -19.00
CA ALA A 66 6.14 19.72 -17.85
C ALA A 66 7.47 20.46 -17.97
N ASP A 67 7.48 21.77 -17.80
CA ASP A 67 8.67 22.60 -17.75
C ASP A 67 9.48 22.40 -16.47
N CYS A 68 8.83 21.91 -15.41
CA CYS A 68 9.48 21.66 -14.13
C CYS A 68 8.85 20.43 -13.45
N VAL A 69 9.69 19.53 -12.94
CA VAL A 69 9.30 18.35 -12.17
C VAL A 69 9.98 18.41 -10.81
N VAL A 70 9.19 18.36 -9.74
CA VAL A 70 9.71 18.34 -8.37
C VAL A 70 9.71 16.90 -7.85
N LEU A 71 10.89 16.39 -7.51
CA LEU A 71 11.06 15.09 -6.85
C LEU A 71 11.33 15.32 -5.36
N ALA A 72 10.42 14.86 -4.52
CA ALA A 72 10.55 15.00 -3.08
C ALA A 72 10.49 13.63 -2.40
N GLY A 73 11.59 13.21 -1.77
CA GLY A 73 11.68 11.97 -1.04
C GLY A 73 11.58 10.69 -1.89
N ALA A 74 11.77 10.81 -3.21
CA ALA A 74 11.71 9.68 -4.14
C ALA A 74 13.07 9.44 -4.81
N ASN A 75 13.40 8.16 -5.02
CA ASN A 75 14.57 7.76 -5.81
C ASN A 75 14.11 6.98 -7.04
N SER A 76 13.65 7.70 -8.04
CA SER A 76 13.06 7.14 -9.27
C SER A 76 14.04 6.32 -10.12
N ALA A 77 15.34 6.37 -9.84
CA ALA A 77 16.34 5.54 -10.52
C ALA A 77 16.37 4.09 -9.99
N TYR A 78 15.81 3.84 -8.81
CA TYR A 78 15.86 2.55 -8.12
C TYR A 78 14.48 1.94 -7.79
N ASN A 79 13.41 2.65 -8.10
CA ASN A 79 12.04 2.19 -7.86
C ASN A 79 11.26 2.04 -9.17
#